data_6a8db737d81753a759af45ea81296afb
#
_entry.id   6a8db737d81753a759af45ea81296afb
#
_cell.length_a   1.000
_cell.length_b   1.000
_cell.length_c   1.000
_cell.angle_alpha   90.00
_cell.angle_beta   90.00
_cell.angle_gamma   90.00
#
_symmetry.space_group_name_H-M   'P 1'
#
loop_
_entity.id
_entity.type
_entity.pdbx_description
1 polymer ?
#
loop_
_entity_poly.entity_id
_entity_poly.type
_entity_poly.pdbx_seq_one_letter_code
_entity_poly.pdbx_strand_id
1 'polypeptide(L)'
;LSSVRRSQARRKRTVRAPLAEQKQRVKDKAVQPSLYLPHGGGPCFFMDDPQGIWTGMAAFLRGYPKDLPARPKAIIVVSAHWETKGFAFGAASRPGMIYDYSGFPPHTYQLNYPIAGAPALAARAAELLRSKGIEASVDAARGIDHG
;
A
#
# COMPACT_ATOMS: atom_id res chain seq x y z
N LEU A 1 37.95 47.91 -37.01
CA LEU A 1 36.71 48.31 -36.24
C LEU A 1 35.85 47.07 -35.99
N SER A 2 36.01 46.41 -34.82
CA SER A 2 35.35 45.18 -34.43
C SER A 2 34.13 45.54 -33.60
N SER A 3 32.92 45.20 -34.12
CA SER A 3 31.65 45.40 -33.44
C SER A 3 31.31 44.17 -32.57
N VAL A 4 31.45 44.31 -31.25
CA VAL A 4 31.05 43.29 -30.27
C VAL A 4 29.51 43.33 -30.08
N ARG A 5 28.81 42.39 -30.63
CA ARG A 5 27.35 42.18 -30.34
C ARG A 5 27.18 41.54 -28.97
N ARG A 6 26.74 42.29 -27.99
CA ARG A 6 26.31 41.76 -26.69
C ARG A 6 24.94 41.03 -26.85
N SER A 7 24.98 39.73 -26.71
CA SER A 7 23.77 38.90 -26.60
C SER A 7 23.10 39.13 -25.23
N GLN A 8 21.93 39.76 -25.24
CA GLN A 8 21.08 39.86 -24.06
C GLN A 8 20.33 38.53 -23.85
N ALA A 9 20.82 37.70 -22.96
CA ALA A 9 20.09 36.51 -22.49
C ALA A 9 18.83 36.92 -21.75
N ARG A 10 17.68 36.73 -22.39
CA ARG A 10 16.33 36.96 -21.84
C ARG A 10 16.08 35.97 -20.68
N ARG A 11 16.23 36.40 -19.43
CA ARG A 11 15.87 35.62 -18.25
C ARG A 11 14.38 35.28 -18.32
N LYS A 12 14.07 34.00 -18.53
CA LYS A 12 12.70 33.47 -18.43
C LYS A 12 12.21 33.69 -17.01
N ARG A 13 11.26 34.58 -16.83
CA ARG A 13 10.55 34.82 -15.57
C ARG A 13 9.70 33.59 -15.28
N THR A 14 10.14 32.75 -14.37
CA THR A 14 9.36 31.59 -13.88
C THR A 14 8.13 32.13 -13.15
N VAL A 15 6.98 32.03 -13.79
CA VAL A 15 5.70 32.34 -13.16
C VAL A 15 5.41 31.25 -12.13
N ARG A 16 5.32 31.62 -10.85
CA ARG A 16 4.92 30.66 -9.81
C ARG A 16 3.49 30.19 -10.08
N ALA A 17 3.28 28.88 -10.03
CA ALA A 17 1.95 28.30 -10.17
C ALA A 17 0.96 28.86 -9.12
N PRO A 18 -0.34 28.94 -9.42
CA PRO A 18 -1.36 29.40 -8.49
C PRO A 18 -1.35 28.64 -7.16
N LEU A 19 -1.73 29.32 -6.08
CA LEU A 19 -1.66 28.75 -4.72
C LEU A 19 -2.45 27.43 -4.57
N ALA A 20 -3.56 27.31 -5.31
CA ALA A 20 -4.36 26.09 -5.36
C ALA A 20 -3.59 24.92 -5.99
N GLU A 21 -2.87 25.17 -7.08
CA GLU A 21 -2.01 24.19 -7.76
C GLU A 21 -0.80 23.80 -6.92
N GLN A 22 -0.22 24.74 -6.18
CA GLN A 22 0.85 24.46 -5.22
C GLN A 22 0.36 23.59 -4.06
N LYS A 23 -0.83 23.88 -3.50
CA LYS A 23 -1.46 23.07 -2.45
C LYS A 23 -1.79 21.66 -2.95
N GLN A 24 -2.24 21.52 -4.19
CA GLN A 24 -2.51 20.22 -4.80
C GLN A 24 -1.20 19.42 -5.00
N ARG A 25 -0.14 20.05 -5.51
CA ARG A 25 1.19 19.44 -5.66
C ARG A 25 1.81 19.00 -4.33
N VAL A 26 1.55 19.72 -3.25
CA VAL A 26 1.98 19.32 -1.90
C VAL A 26 1.22 18.09 -1.43
N LYS A 27 -0.10 18.03 -1.67
CA LYS A 27 -0.92 16.84 -1.39
C LYS A 27 -0.50 15.62 -2.23
N ASP A 28 -0.17 15.85 -3.51
CA ASP A 28 0.31 14.78 -4.42
C ASP A 28 1.73 14.27 -4.05
N LYS A 29 2.47 15.02 -3.24
CA LYS A 29 3.79 14.65 -2.69
C LYS A 29 3.72 14.20 -1.23
N ALA A 30 2.54 14.04 -0.66
CA ALA A 30 2.40 13.53 0.69
C ALA A 30 3.00 12.11 0.76
N VAL A 31 4.06 11.96 1.55
CA VAL A 31 4.69 10.66 1.77
C VAL A 31 3.75 9.83 2.63
N GLN A 32 3.33 8.68 2.10
CA GLN A 32 2.54 7.72 2.86
C GLN A 32 3.45 7.02 3.89
N PRO A 33 2.95 6.74 5.08
CA PRO A 33 3.71 6.04 6.10
C PRO A 33 3.92 4.57 5.75
N SER A 34 4.97 3.98 6.32
CA SER A 34 5.11 2.54 6.45
C SER A 34 4.73 2.14 7.86
N LEU A 35 3.96 1.06 7.98
CA LEU A 35 3.48 0.55 9.25
C LEU A 35 3.96 -0.89 9.44
N TYR A 36 4.38 -1.18 10.67
CA TYR A 36 4.49 -2.54 11.14
C TYR A 36 3.31 -2.81 12.08
N LEU A 37 2.48 -3.79 11.74
CA LEU A 37 1.29 -4.16 12.50
C LEU A 37 1.41 -5.59 12.97
N PRO A 38 1.28 -5.86 14.28
CA PRO A 38 1.09 -7.23 14.76
C PRO A 38 -0.28 -7.72 14.31
N HIS A 39 -0.38 -8.94 13.77
CA HIS A 39 -1.65 -9.43 13.22
C HIS A 39 -2.61 -10.04 14.24
N GLY A 40 -2.20 -10.20 15.49
CA GLY A 40 -3.04 -10.79 16.53
C GLY A 40 -3.20 -12.31 16.39
N GLY A 41 -4.28 -12.85 16.93
CA GLY A 41 -4.59 -14.29 16.94
C GLY A 41 -5.74 -14.64 15.98
N GLY A 42 -5.44 -15.06 14.76
CA GLY A 42 -6.46 -15.41 13.77
C GLY A 42 -7.49 -14.27 13.55
N PRO A 43 -8.79 -14.56 13.42
CA PRO A 43 -9.82 -13.56 13.17
C PRO A 43 -10.24 -12.78 14.44
N CYS A 44 -9.33 -12.44 15.32
CA CYS A 44 -9.59 -11.89 16.66
C CYS A 44 -10.49 -10.65 16.69
N PHE A 45 -10.48 -9.82 15.64
CA PHE A 45 -11.30 -8.60 15.54
C PHE A 45 -12.78 -8.89 15.18
N PHE A 46 -13.10 -10.12 14.85
CA PHE A 46 -14.42 -10.60 14.41
C PHE A 46 -15.02 -11.63 15.37
N MET A 47 -14.44 -11.73 16.56
CA MET A 47 -14.87 -12.61 17.64
C MET A 47 -15.28 -11.81 18.86
N ASP A 48 -15.97 -12.45 19.79
CA ASP A 48 -16.25 -11.89 21.09
C ASP A 48 -14.92 -11.66 21.86
N ASP A 49 -14.77 -10.48 22.43
CA ASP A 49 -13.59 -10.07 23.19
C ASP A 49 -14.01 -9.57 24.59
N PRO A 50 -14.55 -10.46 25.46
CA PRO A 50 -15.08 -10.05 26.76
C PRO A 50 -14.03 -9.49 27.72
N GLN A 51 -12.76 -9.78 27.47
CA GLN A 51 -11.63 -9.26 28.25
C GLN A 51 -11.02 -8.00 27.64
N GLY A 52 -11.43 -7.58 26.47
CA GLY A 52 -10.96 -6.39 25.78
C GLY A 52 -9.50 -6.47 25.30
N ILE A 53 -8.97 -7.68 25.08
CA ILE A 53 -7.58 -7.92 24.68
C ILE A 53 -7.27 -7.21 23.35
N TRP A 54 -8.20 -7.26 22.39
CA TRP A 54 -8.04 -6.74 21.04
C TRP A 54 -8.65 -5.35 20.84
N THR A 55 -9.38 -4.84 21.84
CA THR A 55 -10.15 -3.58 21.72
C THR A 55 -9.25 -2.39 21.34
N GLY A 56 -8.08 -2.25 21.98
CA GLY A 56 -7.15 -1.15 21.71
C GLY A 56 -6.60 -1.19 20.28
N MET A 57 -6.18 -2.36 19.82
CA MET A 57 -5.66 -2.54 18.48
C MET A 57 -6.75 -2.34 17.42
N ALA A 58 -7.95 -2.85 17.67
CA ALA A 58 -9.10 -2.65 16.79
C ALA A 58 -9.46 -1.16 16.67
N ALA A 59 -9.45 -0.42 17.77
CA ALA A 59 -9.70 1.03 17.78
C ALA A 59 -8.63 1.78 16.97
N PHE A 60 -7.35 1.44 17.17
CA PHE A 60 -6.24 1.99 16.41
C PHE A 60 -6.44 1.78 14.90
N LEU A 61 -6.66 0.53 14.47
CA LEU A 61 -6.82 0.20 13.05
C LEU A 61 -8.01 0.92 12.41
N ARG A 62 -9.14 1.04 13.12
CA ARG A 62 -10.32 1.79 12.64
C ARG A 62 -10.08 3.30 12.57
N GLY A 63 -9.28 3.84 13.47
CA GLY A 63 -8.95 5.28 13.54
C GLY A 63 -7.90 5.71 12.52
N TYR A 64 -6.89 4.87 12.31
CA TYR A 64 -5.70 5.19 11.55
C TYR A 64 -5.91 5.77 10.14
N PRO A 65 -6.91 5.34 9.34
CA PRO A 65 -7.15 5.95 8.03
C PRO A 65 -7.41 7.45 8.06
N LYS A 66 -7.88 8.00 9.20
CA LYS A 66 -8.13 9.45 9.39
C LYS A 66 -6.85 10.24 9.56
N ASP A 67 -5.77 9.59 10.04
CA ASP A 67 -4.47 10.20 10.32
C ASP A 67 -3.54 10.17 9.11
N LEU A 68 -3.95 9.54 8.02
CA LEU A 68 -3.17 9.50 6.80
C LEU A 68 -3.08 10.89 6.15
N PRO A 69 -1.91 11.30 5.64
CA PRO A 69 -1.72 12.61 5.01
C PRO A 69 -2.57 12.81 3.75
N ALA A 70 -2.92 11.70 3.09
CA ALA A 70 -3.85 11.64 1.97
C ALA A 70 -4.37 10.21 1.82
N ARG A 71 -5.48 10.02 1.10
CA ARG A 71 -5.95 8.68 0.75
C ARG A 71 -4.91 7.98 -0.13
N PRO A 72 -4.39 6.80 0.25
CA PRO A 72 -3.43 6.07 -0.57
C PRO A 72 -4.07 5.61 -1.88
N LYS A 73 -3.31 5.62 -2.97
CA LYS A 73 -3.74 5.10 -4.27
C LYS A 73 -3.66 3.58 -4.32
N ALA A 74 -2.75 3.00 -3.56
CA ALA A 74 -2.59 1.57 -3.35
C ALA A 74 -1.93 1.31 -2.00
N ILE A 75 -2.08 0.10 -1.48
CA ILE A 75 -1.43 -0.37 -0.26
C ILE A 75 -0.64 -1.62 -0.64
N ILE A 76 0.64 -1.65 -0.25
CA ILE A 76 1.47 -2.85 -0.33
C ILE A 76 1.44 -3.49 1.05
N VAL A 77 0.96 -4.72 1.12
CA VAL A 77 0.93 -5.53 2.34
C VAL A 77 2.00 -6.61 2.23
N VAL A 78 2.81 -6.74 3.26
CA VAL A 78 3.75 -7.85 3.42
C VAL A 78 3.14 -8.77 4.47
N SER A 79 2.60 -9.90 4.03
CA SER A 79 2.00 -10.88 4.92
C SER A 79 3.08 -11.69 5.65
N ALA A 80 2.90 -11.89 6.95
CA ALA A 80 3.73 -12.78 7.75
C ALA A 80 3.45 -14.28 7.44
N HIS A 81 2.36 -14.59 6.75
CA HIS A 81 1.92 -15.97 6.47
C HIS A 81 2.20 -16.43 5.04
N TRP A 82 2.78 -15.59 4.22
CA TRP A 82 3.11 -15.96 2.85
C TRP A 82 4.60 -16.20 2.66
N GLU A 83 5.01 -17.43 2.83
CA GLU A 83 6.38 -17.87 2.60
C GLU A 83 6.59 -18.28 1.13
N THR A 84 7.65 -17.74 0.52
CA THR A 84 8.05 -18.07 -0.85
C THR A 84 9.56 -18.12 -0.98
N LYS A 85 10.07 -18.81 -2.01
CA LYS A 85 11.52 -18.94 -2.26
C LYS A 85 12.20 -17.63 -2.65
N GLY A 86 11.50 -16.60 -2.92
CA GLY A 86 12.01 -15.28 -3.28
C GLY A 86 10.91 -14.26 -3.03
N PHE A 87 10.99 -13.10 -3.64
CA PHE A 87 9.88 -12.15 -3.55
C PHE A 87 8.74 -12.60 -4.47
N ALA A 88 7.52 -12.61 -3.93
CA ALA A 88 6.32 -12.87 -4.71
C ALA A 88 5.29 -11.74 -4.51
N PHE A 89 4.60 -11.37 -5.56
CA PHE A 89 3.58 -10.32 -5.54
C PHE A 89 2.23 -10.90 -5.97
N GLY A 90 1.22 -10.78 -5.09
CA GLY A 90 -0.15 -11.12 -5.45
C GLY A 90 -0.68 -10.15 -6.52
N ALA A 91 -1.17 -10.69 -7.64
CA ALA A 91 -1.62 -9.93 -8.78
C ALA A 91 -3.05 -10.28 -9.22
N ALA A 92 -3.81 -10.96 -8.39
CA ALA A 92 -5.23 -11.17 -8.65
C ALA A 92 -5.95 -9.81 -8.74
N SER A 93 -6.76 -9.58 -9.77
CA SER A 93 -7.55 -8.35 -9.92
C SER A 93 -8.66 -8.25 -8.86
N ARG A 94 -9.13 -9.39 -8.38
CA ARG A 94 -10.09 -9.56 -7.28
C ARG A 94 -9.60 -10.70 -6.40
N PRO A 95 -8.68 -10.44 -5.47
CA PRO A 95 -8.14 -11.48 -4.61
C PRO A 95 -9.25 -12.02 -3.69
N GLY A 96 -9.38 -13.33 -3.64
CA GLY A 96 -10.24 -14.01 -2.67
C GLY A 96 -9.63 -14.03 -1.27
N MET A 97 -10.40 -14.51 -0.30
CA MET A 97 -9.90 -14.70 1.08
C MET A 97 -9.19 -16.05 1.20
N ILE A 98 -8.14 -16.06 2.01
CA ILE A 98 -7.46 -17.28 2.45
C ILE A 98 -7.64 -17.37 3.96
N TYR A 99 -8.41 -18.36 4.41
CA TYR A 99 -8.62 -18.61 5.83
C TYR A 99 -7.54 -19.57 6.33
N ASP A 100 -6.36 -19.02 6.55
CA ASP A 100 -5.16 -19.74 6.98
C ASP A 100 -5.05 -19.93 8.50
N TYR A 101 -6.19 -20.02 9.15
CA TYR A 101 -6.39 -20.31 10.56
C TYR A 101 -7.38 -21.46 10.75
N SER A 102 -7.40 -22.08 11.92
CA SER A 102 -8.28 -23.20 12.25
C SER A 102 -8.77 -23.15 13.70
N GLY A 103 -9.85 -23.87 14.00
CA GLY A 103 -10.40 -23.94 15.35
C GLY A 103 -11.23 -22.75 15.80
N PHE A 104 -11.60 -21.85 14.89
CA PHE A 104 -12.40 -20.67 15.17
C PHE A 104 -13.89 -20.86 14.84
N PRO A 105 -14.78 -20.00 15.34
CA PRO A 105 -16.22 -20.11 15.07
C PRO A 105 -16.56 -20.06 13.57
N PRO A 106 -17.60 -20.79 13.11
CA PRO A 106 -17.92 -20.91 11.68
C PRO A 106 -18.10 -19.59 10.93
N HIS A 107 -18.63 -18.55 11.58
CA HIS A 107 -18.84 -17.24 10.94
C HIS A 107 -17.52 -16.57 10.52
N THR A 108 -16.40 -16.89 11.15
CA THR A 108 -15.08 -16.31 10.80
C THR A 108 -14.57 -16.81 9.46
N TYR A 109 -15.03 -17.97 8.98
CA TYR A 109 -14.72 -18.51 7.65
C TYR A 109 -15.65 -17.99 6.56
N GLN A 110 -16.53 -17.05 6.90
CA GLN A 110 -17.42 -16.36 5.96
C GLN A 110 -17.05 -14.86 5.82
N LEU A 111 -15.97 -14.45 6.47
CA LEU A 111 -15.47 -13.09 6.33
C LEU A 111 -15.10 -12.81 4.87
N ASN A 112 -15.45 -11.63 4.39
CA ASN A 112 -15.15 -11.22 3.04
C ASN A 112 -14.58 -9.80 3.04
N TYR A 113 -13.55 -9.58 2.23
CA TYR A 113 -12.95 -8.27 2.04
C TYR A 113 -12.87 -7.96 0.55
N PRO A 114 -13.93 -7.40 -0.04
CA PRO A 114 -14.06 -7.22 -1.49
C PRO A 114 -13.25 -6.02 -1.99
N ILE A 115 -11.92 -6.15 -1.99
CA ILE A 115 -11.03 -5.12 -2.52
C ILE A 115 -10.63 -5.42 -3.95
N ALA A 116 -10.28 -4.37 -4.69
CA ALA A 116 -9.63 -4.51 -5.97
C ALA A 116 -8.12 -4.72 -5.75
N GLY A 117 -7.56 -5.72 -6.41
CA GLY A 117 -6.11 -5.88 -6.51
C GLY A 117 -5.47 -4.88 -7.47
N ALA A 118 -4.14 -4.85 -7.50
CA ALA A 118 -3.37 -3.94 -8.33
C ALA A 118 -2.34 -4.69 -9.20
N PRO A 119 -2.77 -5.52 -10.18
CA PRO A 119 -1.87 -6.38 -10.95
C PRO A 119 -0.76 -5.60 -11.68
N ALA A 120 -1.05 -4.42 -12.19
CA ALA A 120 -0.04 -3.58 -12.84
C ALA A 120 1.04 -3.10 -11.85
N LEU A 121 0.66 -2.78 -10.61
CA LEU A 121 1.60 -2.40 -9.57
C LEU A 121 2.45 -3.60 -9.13
N ALA A 122 1.85 -4.77 -8.98
CA ALA A 122 2.53 -6.04 -8.66
C ALA A 122 3.58 -6.38 -9.74
N ALA A 123 3.20 -6.31 -11.01
CA ALA A 123 4.11 -6.54 -12.13
C ALA A 123 5.28 -5.53 -12.13
N ARG A 124 5.00 -4.25 -11.89
CA ARG A 124 6.02 -3.20 -11.82
C ARG A 124 6.99 -3.40 -10.65
N ALA A 125 6.48 -3.80 -9.48
CA ALA A 125 7.31 -4.10 -8.31
C ALA A 125 8.26 -5.27 -8.58
N ALA A 126 7.75 -6.37 -9.16
CA ALA A 126 8.56 -7.52 -9.54
C ALA A 126 9.63 -7.15 -10.58
N GLU A 127 9.30 -6.35 -11.58
CA GLU A 127 10.24 -5.85 -12.58
C GLU A 127 11.38 -5.04 -11.94
N LEU A 128 11.05 -4.13 -11.02
CA LEU A 128 12.03 -3.30 -10.33
C LEU A 128 13.03 -4.15 -9.53
N LEU A 129 12.57 -5.18 -8.82
CA LEU A 129 13.44 -6.11 -8.11
C LEU A 129 14.34 -6.88 -9.08
N ARG A 130 13.76 -7.46 -10.14
CA ARG A 130 14.51 -8.19 -11.16
C ARG A 130 15.58 -7.33 -11.84
N SER A 131 15.30 -6.05 -12.09
CA SER A 131 16.27 -5.10 -12.64
C SER A 131 17.49 -4.86 -11.73
N LYS A 132 17.39 -5.25 -10.45
CA LYS A 132 18.46 -5.20 -9.45
C LYS A 132 19.08 -6.57 -9.17
N GLY A 133 18.78 -7.60 -9.97
CA GLY A 133 19.26 -8.95 -9.77
C GLY A 133 18.58 -9.71 -8.62
N ILE A 134 17.45 -9.20 -8.12
CA ILE A 134 16.68 -9.82 -7.05
C ILE A 134 15.58 -10.69 -7.66
N GLU A 135 15.53 -11.97 -7.27
CA GLU A 135 14.49 -12.88 -7.73
C GLU A 135 13.10 -12.42 -7.27
N ALA A 136 12.18 -12.27 -8.20
CA ALA A 136 10.82 -11.85 -7.92
C ALA A 136 9.83 -12.48 -8.91
N SER A 137 8.68 -12.89 -8.41
CA SER A 137 7.60 -13.50 -9.18
C SER A 137 6.27 -12.75 -9.00
N VAL A 138 5.30 -13.10 -9.82
CA VAL A 138 3.94 -12.56 -9.76
C VAL A 138 2.97 -13.75 -9.72
N ASP A 139 2.07 -13.76 -8.75
CA ASP A 139 1.03 -14.77 -8.58
C ASP A 139 -0.35 -14.15 -8.83
N ALA A 140 -0.95 -14.48 -9.96
CA ALA A 140 -2.26 -13.97 -10.36
C ALA A 140 -3.45 -14.63 -9.62
N ALA A 141 -3.20 -15.70 -8.87
CA ALA A 141 -4.22 -16.46 -8.14
C ALA A 141 -4.20 -16.20 -6.62
N ARG A 142 -3.12 -15.63 -6.08
CA ARG A 142 -2.97 -15.42 -4.64
C ARG A 142 -4.09 -14.54 -4.09
N GLY A 143 -4.77 -15.07 -3.06
CA GLY A 143 -5.74 -14.35 -2.24
C GLY A 143 -5.10 -13.56 -1.09
N ILE A 144 -5.93 -13.06 -0.19
CA ILE A 144 -5.54 -12.32 1.02
C ILE A 144 -5.68 -13.25 2.21
N ASP A 145 -4.62 -13.42 2.96
CA ASP A 145 -4.55 -14.14 4.23
C ASP A 145 -4.74 -13.17 5.42
N HIS A 146 -4.66 -13.68 6.65
CA HIS A 146 -4.82 -12.87 7.86
C HIS A 146 -3.50 -12.40 8.47
N GLY A 147 -2.37 -12.78 7.89
CA GLY A 147 -1.02 -12.48 8.36
C GLY A 147 -0.49 -11.09 8.01
#